data_0a5649818f22e6cb85e825263276eda7
#
_entry.id   0a5649818f22e6cb85e825263276eda7
#
_cell.length_a   1.000
_cell.length_b   1.000
_cell.length_c   1.000
_cell.angle_alpha   90.00
_cell.angle_beta   90.00
_cell.angle_gamma   90.00
#
_symmetry.space_group_name_H-M   'P 1'
#
loop_
_entity.id
_entity.type
_entity.pdbx_description
1 polymer ?
#
loop_
_entity_poly.entity_id
_entity_poly.type
_entity_poly.pdbx_seq_one_letter_code
_entity_poly.pdbx_strand_id
1 'polypeptide(L)'
;MILGGVMPALLYFVNVVSDAGALMIVRGADFLSVFDKPQRDALAMLFLRLHGHQNTAAETLWGLWLLPLAILVYRSRFLPRFLGVWLAINGFAYVIISFTGLLLPQYADKVFIFSQPALFGEMAFMLWLVIKGTKPPALDAAASSSAAA
;
A
#
# COMPACT_ATOMS: atom_id res chain seq x y z
N MET A 1 -1.37 -0.46 -15.52
CA MET A 1 -1.65 0.44 -14.38
C MET A 1 -2.86 -0.01 -13.55
N ILE A 2 -4.03 -0.31 -14.14
CA ILE A 2 -5.25 -0.70 -13.39
C ILE A 2 -5.01 -1.93 -12.52
N LEU A 3 -4.39 -2.99 -13.04
CA LEU A 3 -4.09 -4.22 -12.30
C LEU A 3 -3.26 -3.99 -11.03
N GLY A 4 -2.28 -3.09 -11.07
CA GLY A 4 -1.44 -2.82 -9.90
C GLY A 4 -2.16 -2.07 -8.78
N GLY A 5 -3.12 -1.20 -9.12
CA GLY A 5 -3.94 -0.53 -8.11
C GLY A 5 -5.06 -1.42 -7.53
N VAL A 6 -5.58 -2.35 -8.33
CA VAL A 6 -6.64 -3.28 -7.89
C VAL A 6 -6.09 -4.39 -7.00
N MET A 7 -4.87 -4.87 -7.26
CA MET A 7 -4.29 -5.99 -6.51
C MET A 7 -4.14 -5.72 -5.00
N PRO A 8 -3.60 -4.57 -4.55
CA PRO A 8 -3.57 -4.23 -3.13
C PRO A 8 -4.97 -4.15 -2.51
N ALA A 9 -5.95 -3.60 -3.24
CA ALA A 9 -7.33 -3.51 -2.76
C ALA A 9 -7.95 -4.88 -2.52
N LEU A 10 -7.70 -5.85 -3.41
CA LEU A 10 -8.16 -7.24 -3.24
C LEU A 10 -7.53 -7.91 -2.01
N LEU A 11 -6.23 -7.67 -1.77
CA LEU A 11 -5.55 -8.19 -0.59
C LEU A 11 -6.12 -7.62 0.71
N TYR A 12 -6.43 -6.32 0.74
CA TYR A 12 -7.13 -5.71 1.87
C TYR A 12 -8.51 -6.30 2.09
N PHE A 13 -9.22 -6.59 1.00
CA PHE A 13 -10.53 -7.23 1.10
C PHE A 13 -10.44 -8.64 1.71
N VAL A 14 -9.41 -9.41 1.34
CA VAL A 14 -9.15 -10.72 1.96
C VAL A 14 -8.85 -10.57 3.46
N ASN A 15 -8.18 -9.50 3.87
CA ASN A 15 -7.88 -9.22 5.27
C ASN A 15 -9.13 -9.04 6.15
N VAL A 16 -10.21 -8.53 5.58
CA VAL A 16 -11.52 -8.41 6.27
C VAL A 16 -12.02 -9.77 6.75
N VAL A 17 -11.69 -10.87 6.06
CA VAL A 17 -12.05 -12.23 6.48
C VAL A 17 -11.41 -12.59 7.82
N SER A 18 -10.16 -12.20 8.05
CA SER A 18 -9.47 -12.40 9.34
C SER A 18 -10.14 -11.62 10.47
N ASP A 19 -10.52 -10.37 10.22
CA ASP A 19 -11.23 -9.54 11.21
C ASP A 19 -12.63 -10.10 11.50
N ALA A 20 -13.35 -10.53 10.47
CA ALA A 20 -14.66 -11.17 10.63
C ALA A 20 -14.54 -12.46 11.45
N GLY A 21 -13.51 -13.28 11.20
CA GLY A 21 -13.20 -14.47 11.97
C GLY A 21 -12.97 -14.17 13.45
N ALA A 22 -12.11 -13.19 13.75
CA ALA A 22 -11.87 -12.74 15.12
C ALA A 22 -13.18 -12.28 15.81
N LEU A 23 -13.98 -11.48 15.10
CA LEU A 23 -15.26 -10.96 15.62
C LEU A 23 -16.28 -12.07 15.90
N MET A 24 -16.38 -13.07 15.02
CA MET A 24 -17.26 -14.23 15.23
C MET A 24 -16.86 -15.01 16.48
N ILE A 25 -15.57 -15.20 16.71
CA ILE A 25 -15.04 -15.92 17.87
C ILE A 25 -15.34 -15.15 19.17
N VAL A 26 -15.11 -13.84 19.17
CA VAL A 26 -15.35 -12.98 20.34
C VAL A 26 -16.85 -12.91 20.67
N ARG A 27 -17.71 -12.85 19.67
CA ARG A 27 -19.18 -12.83 19.84
C ARG A 27 -19.74 -14.16 20.36
N GLY A 28 -18.97 -15.25 20.26
CA GLY A 28 -19.36 -16.54 20.81
C GLY A 28 -20.48 -17.20 20.00
N ALA A 29 -20.26 -17.41 18.70
CA ALA A 29 -21.19 -18.18 17.87
C ALA A 29 -21.46 -19.57 18.47
N ASP A 30 -22.69 -20.08 18.32
CA ASP A 30 -23.16 -21.31 18.98
C ASP A 30 -22.24 -22.52 18.79
N PHE A 31 -21.66 -22.68 17.60
CA PHE A 31 -20.74 -23.76 17.28
C PHE A 31 -19.38 -23.64 18.02
N LEU A 32 -19.08 -22.49 18.64
CA LEU A 32 -17.88 -22.27 19.44
C LEU A 32 -18.10 -22.58 20.93
N SER A 33 -19.28 -23.07 21.30
CA SER A 33 -19.62 -23.43 22.70
C SER A 33 -18.76 -24.54 23.27
N VAL A 34 -18.09 -25.31 22.42
CA VAL A 34 -17.14 -26.37 22.82
C VAL A 34 -15.81 -25.80 23.35
N PHE A 35 -15.51 -24.53 23.08
CA PHE A 35 -14.30 -23.85 23.54
C PHE A 35 -14.62 -23.02 24.79
N ASP A 36 -13.74 -23.06 25.78
CA ASP A 36 -13.80 -22.15 26.92
C ASP A 36 -13.40 -20.71 26.53
N LYS A 37 -13.65 -19.76 27.41
CA LYS A 37 -13.34 -18.35 27.15
C LYS A 37 -11.86 -18.11 26.83
N PRO A 38 -10.87 -18.63 27.57
CA PRO A 38 -9.45 -18.47 27.27
C PRO A 38 -9.08 -19.02 25.89
N GLN A 39 -9.63 -20.14 25.49
CA GLN A 39 -9.39 -20.74 24.17
C GLN A 39 -9.94 -19.86 23.04
N ARG A 40 -11.14 -19.32 23.20
CA ARG A 40 -11.73 -18.37 22.24
C ARG A 40 -10.92 -17.09 22.14
N ASP A 41 -10.47 -16.54 23.27
CA ASP A 41 -9.65 -15.32 23.29
C ASP A 41 -8.30 -15.58 22.55
N ALA A 42 -7.69 -16.75 22.74
CA ALA A 42 -6.46 -17.15 22.02
C ALA A 42 -6.69 -17.30 20.50
N LEU A 43 -7.81 -17.92 20.11
CA LEU A 43 -8.17 -18.04 18.69
C LEU A 43 -8.45 -16.68 18.05
N ALA A 44 -9.18 -15.80 18.71
CA ALA A 44 -9.43 -14.45 18.22
C ALA A 44 -8.10 -13.68 18.04
N MET A 45 -7.19 -13.81 19.00
CA MET A 45 -5.87 -13.20 18.90
C MET A 45 -5.06 -13.76 17.73
N LEU A 46 -5.18 -15.07 17.42
CA LEU A 46 -4.55 -15.67 16.25
C LEU A 46 -5.02 -15.00 14.95
N PHE A 47 -6.32 -14.81 14.78
CA PHE A 47 -6.88 -14.15 13.61
C PHE A 47 -6.40 -12.70 13.47
N LEU A 48 -6.32 -11.95 14.58
CA LEU A 48 -5.78 -10.59 14.58
C LEU A 48 -4.29 -10.55 14.22
N ARG A 49 -3.51 -11.54 14.66
CA ARG A 49 -2.11 -11.67 14.26
C ARG A 49 -1.96 -12.04 12.79
N LEU A 50 -2.84 -12.90 12.27
CA LEU A 50 -2.88 -13.22 10.84
C LEU A 50 -3.16 -11.98 10.00
N HIS A 51 -4.09 -11.12 10.41
CA HIS A 51 -4.32 -9.82 9.78
C HIS A 51 -3.03 -9.00 9.70
N GLY A 52 -2.29 -8.87 10.80
CA GLY A 52 -1.00 -8.14 10.79
C GLY A 52 0.01 -8.73 9.82
N HIS A 53 0.19 -10.06 9.81
CA HIS A 53 1.11 -10.72 8.88
C HIS A 53 0.68 -10.61 7.42
N GLN A 54 -0.61 -10.65 7.13
CA GLN A 54 -1.15 -10.44 5.78
C GLN A 54 -0.84 -9.03 5.28
N ASN A 55 -0.99 -8.00 6.13
CA ASN A 55 -0.62 -6.63 5.79
C ASN A 55 0.87 -6.53 5.48
N THR A 56 1.72 -7.07 6.35
CA THR A 56 3.17 -7.08 6.15
C THR A 56 3.56 -7.78 4.84
N ALA A 57 2.92 -8.90 4.50
CA ALA A 57 3.15 -9.57 3.23
C ALA A 57 2.67 -8.74 2.02
N ALA A 58 1.53 -8.04 2.17
CA ALA A 58 0.98 -7.18 1.11
C ALA A 58 1.88 -5.99 0.77
N GLU A 59 2.65 -5.49 1.74
CA GLU A 59 3.63 -4.40 1.55
C GLU A 59 4.68 -4.74 0.48
N THR A 60 5.04 -6.02 0.31
CA THR A 60 5.91 -6.43 -0.81
C THR A 60 5.29 -6.07 -2.16
N LEU A 61 4.01 -6.35 -2.35
CA LEU A 61 3.32 -6.07 -3.61
C LEU A 61 3.12 -4.57 -3.82
N TRP A 62 2.90 -3.81 -2.75
CA TRP A 62 2.85 -2.35 -2.83
C TRP A 62 4.19 -1.77 -3.23
N GLY A 63 5.29 -2.26 -2.64
CA GLY A 63 6.62 -1.84 -3.02
C GLY A 63 6.91 -2.13 -4.49
N LEU A 64 6.63 -3.35 -4.95
CA LEU A 64 6.81 -3.75 -6.34
C LEU A 64 5.95 -2.94 -7.32
N TRP A 65 4.73 -2.59 -6.94
CA TRP A 65 3.85 -1.74 -7.74
C TRP A 65 4.37 -0.30 -7.88
N LEU A 66 4.95 0.25 -6.82
CA LEU A 66 5.48 1.60 -6.85
C LEU A 66 6.66 1.78 -7.80
N LEU A 67 7.45 0.72 -8.07
CA LEU A 67 8.60 0.81 -8.95
C LEU A 67 8.23 1.18 -10.40
N PRO A 68 7.31 0.48 -11.09
CA PRO A 68 6.87 0.89 -12.42
C PRO A 68 6.18 2.26 -12.40
N LEU A 69 5.42 2.59 -11.36
CA LEU A 69 4.82 3.92 -11.21
C LEU A 69 5.91 5.00 -11.08
N ALA A 70 6.95 4.76 -10.29
CA ALA A 70 8.08 5.66 -10.12
C ALA A 70 8.79 5.94 -11.46
N ILE A 71 9.00 4.89 -12.29
CA ILE A 71 9.59 5.02 -13.62
C ILE A 71 8.68 5.87 -14.53
N LEU A 72 7.37 5.65 -14.50
CA LEU A 72 6.41 6.43 -15.27
C LEU A 72 6.41 7.90 -14.85
N VAL A 73 6.40 8.18 -13.54
CA VAL A 73 6.47 9.54 -13.01
C VAL A 73 7.79 10.21 -13.39
N TYR A 74 8.91 9.50 -13.26
CA TYR A 74 10.24 10.04 -13.59
C TYR A 74 10.37 10.37 -15.08
N ARG A 75 9.78 9.54 -15.95
CA ARG A 75 9.79 9.76 -17.42
C ARG A 75 8.70 10.72 -17.88
N SER A 76 7.69 10.95 -17.06
CA SER A 76 6.62 11.89 -17.40
C SER A 76 7.20 13.31 -17.43
N ARG A 77 6.81 14.08 -18.45
CA ARG A 77 7.18 15.50 -18.55
C ARG A 77 6.23 16.41 -17.78
N PHE A 78 5.20 15.82 -17.14
CA PHE A 78 4.14 16.52 -16.43
C PHE A 78 4.42 16.68 -14.94
N LEU A 79 5.18 15.74 -14.38
CA LEU A 79 5.46 15.66 -12.95
C LEU A 79 6.93 15.94 -12.68
N PRO A 80 7.26 16.54 -11.53
CA PRO A 80 8.64 16.72 -11.12
C PRO A 80 9.34 15.37 -10.97
N ARG A 81 10.52 15.24 -11.56
CA ARG A 81 11.30 14.01 -11.52
C ARG A 81 11.64 13.53 -10.10
N PHE A 82 11.77 14.47 -9.14
CA PHE A 82 12.07 14.12 -7.75
C PHE A 82 10.96 13.23 -7.13
N LEU A 83 9.70 13.42 -7.51
CA LEU A 83 8.60 12.57 -7.05
C LEU A 83 8.77 11.13 -7.55
N GLY A 84 9.23 10.93 -8.78
CA GLY A 84 9.54 9.61 -9.31
C GLY A 84 10.68 8.93 -8.53
N VAL A 85 11.74 9.65 -8.22
CA VAL A 85 12.85 9.14 -7.40
C VAL A 85 12.35 8.79 -5.99
N TRP A 86 11.56 9.65 -5.38
CA TRP A 86 11.02 9.42 -4.04
C TRP A 86 10.10 8.20 -4.00
N LEU A 87 9.22 8.03 -5.01
CA LEU A 87 8.38 6.83 -5.15
C LEU A 87 9.20 5.56 -5.32
N ALA A 88 10.33 5.60 -6.03
CA ALA A 88 11.23 4.46 -6.13
C ALA A 88 11.82 4.09 -4.77
N ILE A 89 12.32 5.08 -4.02
CA ILE A 89 12.83 4.87 -2.66
C ILE A 89 11.73 4.30 -1.76
N ASN A 90 10.50 4.81 -1.86
CA ASN A 90 9.36 4.31 -1.12
C ASN A 90 9.04 2.85 -1.49
N GLY A 91 9.06 2.51 -2.77
CA GLY A 91 8.86 1.13 -3.22
C GLY A 91 9.87 0.15 -2.62
N PHE A 92 11.16 0.51 -2.60
CA PHE A 92 12.18 -0.29 -1.93
C PHE A 92 11.99 -0.34 -0.41
N ALA A 93 11.57 0.75 0.22
CA ALA A 93 11.30 0.79 1.65
C ALA A 93 10.19 -0.21 2.04
N TYR A 94 9.07 -0.26 1.29
CA TYR A 94 8.01 -1.25 1.53
C TYR A 94 8.51 -2.69 1.40
N VAL A 95 9.31 -3.00 0.39
CA VAL A 95 9.89 -4.33 0.24
C VAL A 95 10.76 -4.69 1.44
N ILE A 96 11.62 -3.76 1.87
CA ILE A 96 12.50 -3.97 3.04
C ILE A 96 11.69 -4.17 4.32
N ILE A 97 10.66 -3.34 4.56
CA ILE A 97 9.77 -3.44 5.72
C ILE A 97 9.09 -4.82 5.73
N SER A 98 8.52 -5.23 4.59
CA SER A 98 7.83 -6.51 4.46
C SER A 98 8.76 -7.70 4.76
N PHE A 99 9.90 -7.76 4.09
CA PHE A 99 10.87 -8.85 4.31
C PHE A 99 11.40 -8.86 5.75
N THR A 100 11.67 -7.68 6.32
CA THR A 100 12.13 -7.59 7.70
C THR A 100 11.04 -8.03 8.68
N GLY A 101 9.80 -7.57 8.48
CA GLY A 101 8.68 -7.95 9.33
C GLY A 101 8.36 -9.44 9.32
N LEU A 102 8.55 -10.11 8.18
CA LEU A 102 8.29 -11.55 8.04
C LEU A 102 9.46 -12.42 8.50
N LEU A 103 10.69 -12.05 8.17
CA LEU A 103 11.87 -12.91 8.39
C LEU A 103 12.70 -12.51 9.62
N LEU A 104 12.67 -11.25 10.00
CA LEU A 104 13.47 -10.67 11.08
C LEU A 104 12.63 -9.78 11.99
N PRO A 105 11.55 -10.29 12.62
CA PRO A 105 10.59 -9.48 13.36
C PRO A 105 11.22 -8.64 14.48
N GLN A 106 12.36 -9.05 15.04
CA GLN A 106 13.10 -8.30 16.05
C GLN A 106 13.63 -6.94 15.55
N TYR A 107 13.72 -6.73 14.23
CA TYR A 107 14.17 -5.48 13.62
C TYR A 107 13.04 -4.67 12.98
N ALA A 108 11.82 -5.21 12.94
CA ALA A 108 10.67 -4.62 12.23
C ALA A 108 10.42 -3.17 12.64
N ASP A 109 10.34 -2.89 13.95
CA ASP A 109 10.08 -1.54 14.48
C ASP A 109 11.18 -0.54 14.07
N LYS A 110 12.45 -0.97 14.15
CA LYS A 110 13.57 -0.11 13.76
C LYS A 110 13.52 0.21 12.28
N VAL A 111 13.33 -0.80 11.44
CA VAL A 111 13.26 -0.62 9.98
C VAL A 111 12.06 0.25 9.62
N PHE A 112 10.91 0.05 10.25
CA PHE A 112 9.73 0.88 10.04
C PHE A 112 10.00 2.36 10.36
N ILE A 113 10.60 2.66 11.53
CA ILE A 113 10.94 4.03 11.93
C ILE A 113 11.90 4.68 10.94
N PHE A 114 12.96 3.98 10.51
CA PHE A 114 13.91 4.51 9.55
C PHE A 114 13.32 4.69 8.15
N SER A 115 12.31 3.93 7.79
CA SER A 115 11.65 4.01 6.49
C SER A 115 10.58 5.13 6.42
N GLN A 116 10.19 5.73 7.56
CA GLN A 116 9.14 6.77 7.60
C GLN A 116 9.35 7.90 6.58
N PRO A 117 10.56 8.50 6.42
CA PRO A 117 10.74 9.57 5.44
C PRO A 117 10.50 9.10 3.99
N ALA A 118 10.77 7.82 3.68
CA ALA A 118 10.50 7.25 2.37
C ALA A 118 9.00 7.10 2.13
N LEU A 119 8.24 6.64 3.13
CA LEU A 119 6.80 6.40 3.03
C LEU A 119 5.99 7.67 2.76
N PHE A 120 6.50 8.85 3.09
CA PHE A 120 5.88 10.13 2.72
C PHE A 120 5.89 10.40 1.20
N GLY A 121 6.63 9.63 0.41
CA GLY A 121 6.71 9.78 -1.04
C GLY A 121 5.37 9.63 -1.74
N GLU A 122 4.56 8.65 -1.35
CA GLU A 122 3.21 8.46 -1.91
C GLU A 122 2.28 9.61 -1.54
N MET A 123 2.31 10.05 -0.29
CA MET A 123 1.49 11.17 0.15
C MET A 123 1.90 12.47 -0.58
N ALA A 124 3.19 12.72 -0.73
CA ALA A 124 3.69 13.85 -1.50
C ALA A 124 3.25 13.80 -2.96
N PHE A 125 3.29 12.62 -3.58
CA PHE A 125 2.82 12.40 -4.94
C PHE A 125 1.31 12.64 -5.08
N MET A 126 0.49 12.10 -4.17
CA MET A 126 -0.96 12.31 -4.16
C MET A 126 -1.32 13.78 -3.96
N LEU A 127 -0.70 14.46 -2.98
CA LEU A 127 -0.91 15.87 -2.73
C LEU A 127 -0.51 16.73 -3.94
N TRP A 128 0.58 16.37 -4.60
CA TRP A 128 0.98 17.08 -5.82
C TRP A 128 -0.09 16.97 -6.91
N LEU A 129 -0.63 15.76 -7.14
CA LEU A 129 -1.69 15.54 -8.12
C LEU A 129 -2.97 16.32 -7.79
N VAL A 130 -3.35 16.37 -6.52
CA VAL A 130 -4.55 17.09 -6.08
C VAL A 130 -4.37 18.60 -6.22
N ILE A 131 -3.21 19.15 -5.86
CA ILE A 131 -2.99 20.60 -5.79
C ILE A 131 -2.59 21.17 -7.17
N LYS A 132 -1.67 20.50 -7.87
CA LYS A 132 -1.09 21.01 -9.13
C LYS A 132 -1.70 20.37 -10.37
N GLY A 133 -2.35 19.21 -10.22
CA GLY A 133 -2.87 18.44 -11.33
C GLY A 133 -1.77 17.92 -12.26
N THR A 134 -2.17 17.33 -13.35
CA THR A 134 -1.30 17.02 -14.48
C THR A 134 -1.43 18.16 -15.49
N LYS A 135 -0.35 18.85 -15.84
CA LYS A 135 -0.38 19.75 -17.00
C LYS A 135 -0.48 18.88 -18.25
N PRO A 136 -1.59 18.87 -19.00
CA PRO A 136 -1.64 18.15 -20.26
C PRO A 136 -0.59 18.76 -21.21
N PRO A 137 0.12 17.96 -22.03
CA PRO A 137 0.94 18.51 -23.09
C PRO A 137 0.00 19.28 -24.01
N ALA A 138 0.38 20.52 -24.27
CA ALA A 138 -0.39 21.52 -24.99
C ALA A 138 -1.26 20.97 -26.12
N LEU A 139 -2.52 20.65 -25.84
CA LEU A 139 -3.58 20.62 -26.84
C LEU A 139 -3.81 22.06 -27.38
N ASP A 140 -3.37 23.07 -26.63
CA ASP A 140 -3.43 24.48 -27.03
C ASP A 140 -2.56 24.82 -28.27
N ALA A 141 -1.47 24.09 -28.54
CA ALA A 141 -0.66 24.30 -29.70
C ALA A 141 -1.32 23.75 -31.03
N ALA A 142 -2.12 22.70 -30.90
CA ALA A 142 -2.84 22.13 -32.05
C ALA A 142 -4.09 22.95 -32.36
N ALA A 143 -4.78 23.49 -31.38
CA ALA A 143 -5.94 24.36 -31.59
C ALA A 143 -5.55 25.71 -32.17
N SER A 144 -4.42 26.30 -31.79
CA SER A 144 -3.92 27.54 -32.35
C SER A 144 -3.39 27.40 -33.80
N SER A 145 -2.85 26.25 -34.17
CA SER A 145 -2.42 25.99 -35.56
C SER A 145 -3.58 25.69 -36.49
N SER A 146 -4.70 25.14 -36.02
CA SER A 146 -5.89 24.89 -36.85
C SER A 146 -6.79 26.13 -36.98
N ALA A 147 -6.63 27.14 -36.14
CA ALA A 147 -7.34 28.42 -36.23
C ALA A 147 -6.61 29.45 -37.14
N ALA A 148 -5.38 29.14 -37.56
CA ALA A 148 -4.54 30.01 -38.39
C ALA A 148 -4.40 29.50 -39.87
N ALA A 149 -5.09 28.41 -40.20
CA ALA A 149 -5.21 27.85 -41.55
C ALA A 149 -6.62 27.99 -42.08
#